data_33b9c4cf2b9b45315dd6a6aa820d508b
#
_entry.id   33b9c4cf2b9b45315dd6a6aa820d508b
#
_cell.length_a   1.000
_cell.length_b   1.000
_cell.length_c   1.000
_cell.angle_alpha   90.00
_cell.angle_beta   90.00
_cell.angle_gamma   90.00
#
_symmetry.space_group_name_H-M   'P 1'
#
loop_
_entity.id
_entity.type
_entity.pdbx_description
1 polymer ?
#
loop_
_entity_poly.entity_id
_entity_poly.type
_entity_poly.pdbx_seq_one_letter_code
_entity_poly.pdbx_strand_id
1 'polypeptide(L)'
;IVISIFSIPFSVFAVDKSFPNDKVTMWGDYSGITLDVKLIGGAPYDPLYEAMIPIWEEKTGGKVSILSKKSHFELDKEIKQDIAAGNISYCVVSNHTSFATQYGDIYRDLNGIVPGDFLSEFVPLVLDHSTVDGRLVQLPQHSDVSNLWYIKSIYEDADNKKRFKDEYGYDLAPPETLEQWKEQAIFWSDPPNFY
;
A
#
# COMPACT_ATOMS: atom_id res chain seq x y z
N ILE A 1 0.11 -0.45 0.21
CA ILE A 1 0.90 -0.02 1.37
C ILE A 1 2.13 0.66 0.88
N VAL A 2 2.49 1.71 1.54
CA VAL A 2 3.58 2.59 1.16
C VAL A 2 4.55 2.68 2.33
N ILE A 3 5.84 2.67 2.05
CA ILE A 3 6.88 2.91 3.04
C ILE A 3 7.24 4.39 2.97
N SER A 4 7.07 5.09 4.08
CA SER A 4 7.40 6.50 4.21
C SER A 4 8.64 6.69 5.06
N ILE A 5 9.56 7.49 4.58
CA ILE A 5 10.83 7.76 5.24
C ILE A 5 10.78 9.16 5.84
N PHE A 6 10.97 9.25 7.15
CA PHE A 6 10.98 10.52 7.87
C PHE A 6 12.29 11.28 7.69
N SER A 7 12.18 12.59 7.63
CA SER A 7 13.35 13.48 7.61
C SER A 7 13.86 13.71 9.04
N ILE A 8 14.67 12.78 9.55
CA ILE A 8 15.48 13.09 10.71
C ILE A 8 16.68 13.93 10.23
N PRO A 9 17.19 14.92 10.98
CA PRO A 9 18.37 15.65 10.58
C PRO A 9 19.58 14.70 10.60
N PHE A 10 19.77 14.02 9.49
CA PHE A 10 20.86 13.07 9.30
C PHE A 10 22.11 13.82 8.83
N SER A 11 22.99 14.16 9.75
CA SER A 11 24.37 14.54 9.44
C SER A 11 25.30 13.35 9.16
N VAL A 12 24.75 12.10 9.06
CA VAL A 12 25.59 10.89 9.04
C VAL A 12 25.43 10.04 7.77
N PHE A 13 24.43 10.24 6.95
CA PHE A 13 24.33 9.47 5.71
C PHE A 13 24.65 10.35 4.49
N ALA A 14 25.95 10.40 4.16
CA ALA A 14 26.31 10.59 2.77
C ALA A 14 25.81 9.36 2.01
N VAL A 15 24.67 9.48 1.35
CA VAL A 15 24.23 8.46 0.38
C VAL A 15 25.34 8.41 -0.66
N ASP A 16 26.10 7.33 -0.67
CA ASP A 16 27.06 7.09 -1.73
C ASP A 16 26.24 6.98 -3.02
N LYS A 17 26.45 7.93 -3.94
CA LYS A 17 25.75 7.99 -5.23
C LYS A 17 26.29 6.98 -6.24
N SER A 18 27.28 6.17 -5.86
CA SER A 18 27.88 5.12 -6.68
C SER A 18 27.19 3.76 -6.51
N PHE A 19 25.86 3.73 -6.48
CA PHE A 19 25.15 2.45 -6.50
C PHE A 19 25.35 1.75 -7.84
N PRO A 20 25.79 0.47 -7.85
CA PRO A 20 25.85 -0.29 -9.08
C PRO A 20 24.45 -0.46 -9.67
N ASN A 21 24.36 -0.28 -10.96
CA ASN A 21 23.14 -0.25 -11.78
C ASN A 21 22.55 -1.65 -12.00
N ASP A 22 22.64 -2.54 -11.03
CA ASP A 22 21.99 -3.84 -11.06
C ASP A 22 20.58 -3.71 -10.51
N LYS A 23 19.62 -4.06 -11.32
CA LYS A 23 18.18 -3.79 -11.29
C LYS A 23 17.43 -3.82 -9.97
N VAL A 24 18.02 -4.13 -8.83
CA VAL A 24 17.36 -4.18 -7.50
C VAL A 24 18.35 -3.96 -6.35
N THR A 25 19.61 -3.76 -6.57
CA THR A 25 20.63 -3.91 -5.52
C THR A 25 21.27 -2.59 -5.11
N MET A 26 20.51 -1.73 -4.49
CA MET A 26 21.06 -0.64 -3.70
C MET A 26 21.56 -1.17 -2.33
N TRP A 27 22.32 -2.26 -2.38
CA TRP A 27 22.90 -2.85 -1.19
C TRP A 27 24.16 -2.06 -0.81
N GLY A 28 24.03 -1.14 0.16
CA GLY A 28 25.18 -0.51 0.79
C GLY A 28 25.71 -1.35 1.96
N ASP A 29 26.87 -1.01 2.47
CA ASP A 29 27.34 -1.51 3.78
C ASP A 29 26.74 -0.64 4.88
N TYR A 30 25.85 -1.25 5.67
CA TYR A 30 25.18 -0.64 6.81
C TYR A 30 25.54 -1.35 8.12
N SER A 31 26.72 -1.99 8.17
CA SER A 31 27.22 -2.66 9.36
C SER A 31 27.23 -1.71 10.57
N GLY A 32 26.65 -2.17 11.67
CA GLY A 32 26.52 -1.37 12.89
C GLY A 32 25.35 -0.39 12.91
N ILE A 33 24.55 -0.30 11.84
CA ILE A 33 23.33 0.51 11.78
C ILE A 33 22.12 -0.36 12.14
N THR A 34 21.25 0.18 12.99
CA THR A 34 19.91 -0.37 13.23
C THR A 34 18.87 0.55 12.64
N LEU A 35 18.05 0.02 11.76
CA LEU A 35 16.93 0.72 11.14
C LEU A 35 15.67 0.47 11.96
N ASP A 36 15.27 1.47 12.76
CA ASP A 36 14.02 1.41 13.52
C ASP A 36 12.83 1.69 12.61
N VAL A 37 11.84 0.78 12.63
CA VAL A 37 10.71 0.82 11.72
C VAL A 37 9.38 0.61 12.44
N LYS A 38 8.31 1.20 11.91
CA LYS A 38 6.92 0.91 12.28
C LYS A 38 6.17 0.38 11.07
N LEU A 39 5.58 -0.80 11.18
CA LEU A 39 5.05 -1.55 10.06
C LEU A 39 3.55 -1.85 10.22
N ILE A 40 2.84 -1.86 9.10
CA ILE A 40 1.49 -2.42 9.07
C ILE A 40 1.64 -3.94 9.17
N GLY A 41 0.95 -4.55 10.15
CA GLY A 41 0.95 -5.99 10.36
C GLY A 41 -0.29 -6.67 9.83
N GLY A 42 -0.27 -8.00 9.90
CA GLY A 42 -1.36 -8.88 9.53
C GLY A 42 -0.99 -9.84 8.40
N ALA A 43 -1.87 -10.80 8.16
CA ALA A 43 -1.63 -11.95 7.28
C ALA A 43 -1.07 -11.62 5.88
N PRO A 44 -1.44 -10.50 5.20
CA PRO A 44 -0.84 -10.19 3.90
C PRO A 44 0.60 -9.65 3.99
N TYR A 45 1.01 -9.09 5.14
CA TYR A 45 2.25 -8.31 5.27
C TYR A 45 3.34 -9.03 6.06
N ASP A 46 2.96 -9.73 7.12
CA ASP A 46 3.90 -10.40 8.02
C ASP A 46 4.84 -11.35 7.27
N PRO A 47 4.35 -12.24 6.37
CA PRO A 47 5.23 -13.13 5.61
C PRO A 47 6.22 -12.38 4.70
N LEU A 48 5.83 -11.19 4.18
CA LEU A 48 6.72 -10.37 3.38
C LEU A 48 7.89 -9.84 4.20
N TYR A 49 7.63 -9.30 5.39
CA TYR A 49 8.68 -8.81 6.28
C TYR A 49 9.59 -9.92 6.79
N GLU A 50 9.01 -11.06 7.15
CA GLU A 50 9.75 -12.24 7.58
C GLU A 50 10.70 -12.77 6.50
N ALA A 51 10.32 -12.66 5.23
CA ALA A 51 11.15 -13.05 4.11
C ALA A 51 12.22 -11.99 3.76
N MET A 52 11.84 -10.70 3.75
CA MET A 52 12.69 -9.65 3.19
C MET A 52 13.68 -9.05 4.19
N ILE A 53 13.33 -8.94 5.46
CA ILE A 53 14.23 -8.37 6.48
C ILE A 53 15.54 -9.17 6.60
N PRO A 54 15.52 -10.49 6.74
CA PRO A 54 16.76 -11.27 6.81
C PRO A 54 17.64 -11.11 5.58
N ILE A 55 17.05 -11.02 4.39
CA ILE A 55 17.79 -10.81 3.13
C ILE A 55 18.50 -9.44 3.18
N TRP A 56 17.79 -8.39 3.59
CA TRP A 56 18.37 -7.06 3.71
C TRP A 56 19.51 -7.03 4.74
N GLU A 57 19.31 -7.63 5.91
CA GLU A 57 20.32 -7.70 6.95
C GLU A 57 21.58 -8.46 6.50
N GLU A 58 21.38 -9.60 5.80
CA GLU A 58 22.49 -10.39 5.24
C GLU A 58 23.27 -9.61 4.19
N LYS A 59 22.55 -8.92 3.30
CA LYS A 59 23.17 -8.19 2.17
C LYS A 59 23.87 -6.91 2.60
N THR A 60 23.43 -6.29 3.67
CA THR A 60 23.90 -4.95 4.07
C THR A 60 24.71 -4.93 5.37
N GLY A 61 24.66 -6.00 6.17
CA GLY A 61 25.24 -6.03 7.52
C GLY A 61 24.48 -5.18 8.56
N GLY A 62 23.44 -4.44 8.14
CA GLY A 62 22.56 -3.68 9.02
C GLY A 62 21.60 -4.56 9.82
N LYS A 63 20.83 -3.94 10.71
CA LYS A 63 19.77 -4.59 11.48
C LYS A 63 18.46 -3.82 11.33
N VAL A 64 17.33 -4.54 11.36
CA VAL A 64 16.00 -3.96 11.40
C VAL A 64 15.37 -4.20 12.77
N SER A 65 14.90 -3.12 13.40
CA SER A 65 14.19 -3.15 14.68
C SER A 65 12.74 -2.71 14.44
N ILE A 66 11.80 -3.63 14.61
CA ILE A 66 10.37 -3.33 14.47
C ILE A 66 9.84 -2.81 15.80
N LEU A 67 9.67 -1.49 15.91
CA LEU A 67 9.18 -0.83 17.13
C LEU A 67 7.67 -1.03 17.33
N SER A 68 6.93 -1.12 16.25
CA SER A 68 5.47 -1.32 16.27
C SER A 68 5.01 -2.05 15.02
N LYS A 69 4.04 -2.97 15.18
CA LYS A 69 3.38 -3.67 14.10
C LYS A 69 1.88 -3.78 14.40
N LYS A 70 1.06 -3.02 13.68
CA LYS A 70 -0.37 -2.84 13.96
C LYS A 70 -1.19 -2.76 12.65
N SER A 71 -2.52 -2.72 12.77
CA SER A 71 -3.37 -2.37 11.63
C SER A 71 -3.05 -0.95 11.13
N HIS A 72 -3.35 -0.66 9.88
CA HIS A 72 -3.05 0.66 9.29
C HIS A 72 -3.74 1.83 10.03
N PHE A 73 -4.93 1.64 10.59
CA PHE A 73 -5.61 2.68 11.37
C PHE A 73 -4.97 2.92 12.75
N GLU A 74 -4.57 1.85 13.44
CA GLU A 74 -3.90 1.96 14.73
C GLU A 74 -2.50 2.54 14.58
N LEU A 75 -1.80 2.16 13.51
CA LEU A 75 -0.49 2.70 13.20
C LEU A 75 -0.57 4.19 12.84
N ASP A 76 -1.55 4.60 12.04
CA ASP A 76 -1.80 6.01 11.73
C ASP A 76 -2.06 6.84 12.99
N LYS A 77 -2.87 6.32 13.91
CA LYS A 77 -3.10 6.98 15.21
C LYS A 77 -1.82 7.13 16.03
N GLU A 78 -0.98 6.10 16.05
CA GLU A 78 0.31 6.13 16.74
C GLU A 78 1.26 7.16 16.11
N ILE A 79 1.37 7.19 14.77
CA ILE A 79 2.18 8.17 14.05
C ILE A 79 1.75 9.60 14.38
N LYS A 80 0.43 9.87 14.40
CA LYS A 80 -0.11 11.18 14.78
C LYS A 80 0.28 11.59 16.20
N GLN A 81 0.24 10.64 17.13
CA GLN A 81 0.63 10.88 18.51
C GLN A 81 2.14 11.19 18.63
N ASP A 82 2.99 10.43 17.92
CA ASP A 82 4.42 10.66 17.91
C ASP A 82 4.79 12.03 17.31
N ILE A 83 4.14 12.40 16.22
CA ILE A 83 4.32 13.72 15.59
C ILE A 83 3.91 14.84 16.55
N ALA A 84 2.73 14.72 17.17
CA ALA A 84 2.23 15.71 18.09
C ALA A 84 3.11 15.86 19.36
N ALA A 85 3.73 14.77 19.79
CA ALA A 85 4.67 14.76 20.90
C ALA A 85 6.10 15.18 20.52
N GLY A 86 6.40 15.37 19.24
CA GLY A 86 7.75 15.61 18.76
C GLY A 86 8.71 14.44 18.99
N ASN A 87 8.19 13.22 19.13
CA ASN A 87 8.95 12.02 19.48
C ASN A 87 8.98 11.01 18.34
N ILE A 88 9.59 11.39 17.23
CA ILE A 88 9.80 10.48 16.09
C ILE A 88 11.18 9.83 16.27
N SER A 89 11.19 8.56 16.69
CA SER A 89 12.40 7.77 16.93
C SER A 89 12.64 6.68 15.88
N TYR A 90 11.88 6.64 14.81
CA TYR A 90 11.96 5.66 13.73
C TYR A 90 12.25 6.32 12.39
N CYS A 91 12.89 5.57 11.51
CA CYS A 91 13.33 6.05 10.18
C CYS A 91 12.34 5.71 9.07
N VAL A 92 11.63 4.58 9.20
CA VAL A 92 10.73 4.05 8.18
C VAL A 92 9.40 3.69 8.81
N VAL A 93 8.32 4.01 8.11
CA VAL A 93 6.96 3.62 8.50
C VAL A 93 6.18 3.12 7.29
N SER A 94 5.47 2.02 7.46
CA SER A 94 4.44 1.62 6.48
C SER A 94 3.20 2.48 6.71
N ASN A 95 2.61 2.95 5.61
CA ASN A 95 1.40 3.74 5.69
C ASN A 95 0.47 3.43 4.51
N HIS A 96 -0.78 3.86 4.58
CA HIS A 96 -1.71 3.77 3.46
C HIS A 96 -1.49 4.96 2.52
N THR A 97 -1.62 4.75 1.20
CA THR A 97 -1.44 5.81 0.20
C THR A 97 -2.32 7.04 0.44
N SER A 98 -3.55 6.83 0.94
CA SER A 98 -4.47 7.94 1.26
C SER A 98 -3.93 8.91 2.33
N PHE A 99 -2.87 8.54 3.06
CA PHE A 99 -2.25 9.40 4.07
C PHE A 99 -1.03 10.15 3.56
N ALA A 100 -0.65 9.98 2.28
CA ALA A 100 0.51 10.66 1.69
C ALA A 100 0.40 12.20 1.84
N THR A 101 -0.74 12.76 1.50
CA THR A 101 -0.99 14.20 1.62
C THR A 101 -1.01 14.70 3.06
N GLN A 102 -1.43 13.86 4.00
CA GLN A 102 -1.50 14.22 5.42
C GLN A 102 -0.11 14.37 6.05
N TYR A 103 0.87 13.63 5.56
CA TYR A 103 2.24 13.60 6.11
C TYR A 103 3.29 14.11 5.13
N GLY A 104 2.89 14.60 3.95
CA GLY A 104 3.80 15.01 2.89
C GLY A 104 4.88 15.99 3.32
N ASP A 105 4.55 16.92 4.21
CA ASP A 105 5.51 17.90 4.73
C ASP A 105 6.54 17.31 5.70
N ILE A 106 6.21 16.16 6.31
CA ILE A 106 7.07 15.50 7.33
C ILE A 106 7.97 14.47 6.65
N TYR A 107 7.46 13.84 5.59
CA TYR A 107 8.19 12.81 4.88
C TYR A 107 9.32 13.38 4.03
N ARG A 108 10.41 12.63 3.98
CA ARG A 108 11.56 12.98 3.16
C ARG A 108 11.19 12.95 1.68
N ASP A 109 11.66 13.94 0.94
CA ASP A 109 11.62 13.90 -0.52
C ASP A 109 12.58 12.83 -1.04
N LEU A 110 12.06 11.88 -1.78
CA LEU A 110 12.80 10.75 -2.35
C LEU A 110 13.26 11.02 -3.79
N ASN A 111 12.90 12.18 -4.37
CA ASN A 111 13.37 12.57 -5.69
C ASN A 111 14.91 12.66 -5.70
N GLY A 112 15.52 12.00 -6.69
CA GLY A 112 16.96 11.94 -6.81
C GLY A 112 17.69 11.05 -5.79
N ILE A 113 16.94 10.43 -4.86
CA ILE A 113 17.46 9.41 -3.95
C ILE A 113 17.19 8.02 -4.54
N VAL A 114 15.94 7.82 -5.00
CA VAL A 114 15.54 6.57 -5.65
C VAL A 114 15.88 6.66 -7.14
N PRO A 115 16.59 5.68 -7.70
CA PRO A 115 16.91 5.67 -9.12
C PRO A 115 15.68 5.65 -10.01
N GLY A 116 15.71 6.42 -11.12
CA GLY A 116 14.57 6.55 -12.02
C GLY A 116 14.22 5.26 -12.76
N ASP A 117 15.21 4.41 -13.06
CA ASP A 117 15.01 3.10 -13.65
C ASP A 117 14.27 2.15 -12.68
N PHE A 118 14.55 2.21 -11.39
CA PHE A 118 13.77 1.50 -10.38
C PHE A 118 12.33 2.02 -10.31
N LEU A 119 12.12 3.33 -10.36
CA LEU A 119 10.78 3.92 -10.35
C LEU A 119 9.95 3.51 -11.57
N SER A 120 10.58 3.23 -12.71
CA SER A 120 9.90 2.78 -13.93
C SER A 120 9.25 1.39 -13.81
N GLU A 121 9.62 0.61 -12.81
CA GLU A 121 9.01 -0.70 -12.51
C GLU A 121 7.63 -0.58 -11.84
N PHE A 122 7.28 0.59 -11.30
CA PHE A 122 6.00 0.83 -10.64
C PHE A 122 4.92 1.26 -11.64
N VAL A 123 3.68 0.89 -11.33
CA VAL A 123 2.51 1.42 -12.05
C VAL A 123 2.45 2.94 -11.87
N PRO A 124 2.39 3.75 -12.95
CA PRO A 124 2.45 5.21 -12.87
C PRO A 124 1.43 5.82 -11.89
N LEU A 125 0.19 5.31 -11.89
CA LEU A 125 -0.86 5.79 -11.00
C LEU A 125 -0.50 5.63 -9.51
N VAL A 126 0.24 4.59 -9.16
CA VAL A 126 0.63 4.34 -7.75
C VAL A 126 1.74 5.30 -7.33
N LEU A 127 2.65 5.65 -8.24
CA LEU A 127 3.66 6.68 -8.01
C LEU A 127 3.03 8.08 -7.90
N ASP A 128 2.03 8.36 -8.73
CA ASP A 128 1.27 9.61 -8.67
C ASP A 128 0.63 9.79 -7.28
N HIS A 129 -0.03 8.74 -6.76
CA HIS A 129 -0.59 8.76 -5.41
C HIS A 129 0.45 8.83 -4.28
N SER A 130 1.71 8.53 -4.58
CA SER A 130 2.84 8.62 -3.65
C SER A 130 3.59 9.94 -3.74
N THR A 131 3.13 10.84 -4.61
CA THR A 131 3.73 12.14 -4.89
C THR A 131 2.83 13.27 -4.38
N VAL A 132 3.39 14.17 -3.59
CA VAL A 132 2.70 15.34 -3.03
C VAL A 132 3.48 16.59 -3.42
N ASP A 133 2.82 17.52 -4.10
CA ASP A 133 3.42 18.78 -4.58
C ASP A 133 4.74 18.58 -5.34
N GLY A 134 4.78 17.54 -6.20
CA GLY A 134 5.95 17.19 -7.00
C GLY A 134 7.06 16.45 -6.24
N ARG A 135 6.89 16.18 -4.96
CA ARG A 135 7.82 15.42 -4.12
C ARG A 135 7.36 13.97 -4.01
N LEU A 136 8.20 13.03 -4.36
CA LEU A 136 7.96 11.62 -4.09
C LEU A 136 8.21 11.38 -2.59
N VAL A 137 7.14 11.19 -1.82
CA VAL A 137 7.21 11.09 -0.35
C VAL A 137 7.03 9.67 0.17
N GLN A 138 6.69 8.75 -0.70
CA GLN A 138 6.44 7.34 -0.38
C GLN A 138 6.88 6.44 -1.53
N LEU A 139 7.19 5.17 -1.21
CA LEU A 139 7.37 4.12 -2.21
C LEU A 139 6.24 3.09 -2.08
N PRO A 140 5.55 2.73 -3.16
CA PRO A 140 4.51 1.73 -3.13
C PRO A 140 5.07 0.36 -2.76
N GLN A 141 4.42 -0.35 -1.85
CA GLN A 141 4.76 -1.73 -1.49
C GLN A 141 3.85 -2.72 -2.24
N HIS A 142 2.59 -2.37 -2.45
CA HIS A 142 1.63 -3.12 -3.25
C HIS A 142 0.51 -2.19 -3.75
N SER A 143 -0.28 -2.69 -4.67
CA SER A 143 -1.46 -2.00 -5.18
C SER A 143 -2.68 -2.91 -5.03
N ASP A 144 -3.77 -2.35 -4.54
CA ASP A 144 -5.05 -3.05 -4.45
C ASP A 144 -5.88 -2.78 -5.70
N VAL A 145 -6.66 -3.77 -6.09
CA VAL A 145 -7.65 -3.67 -7.16
C VAL A 145 -9.01 -4.00 -6.58
N SER A 146 -9.96 -3.10 -6.73
CA SER A 146 -11.35 -3.37 -6.38
C SER A 146 -11.99 -4.20 -7.47
N ASN A 147 -12.46 -5.40 -7.11
CA ASN A 147 -13.14 -6.31 -8.02
C ASN A 147 -14.52 -6.63 -7.50
N LEU A 148 -15.47 -6.74 -8.42
CA LEU A 148 -16.77 -7.30 -8.11
C LEU A 148 -16.71 -8.84 -8.22
N TRP A 149 -16.99 -9.52 -7.13
CA TRP A 149 -17.15 -10.96 -7.09
C TRP A 149 -18.63 -11.32 -7.17
N TYR A 150 -18.96 -12.30 -7.99
CA TYR A 150 -20.33 -12.79 -8.13
C TYR A 150 -20.38 -14.32 -8.13
N ILE A 151 -21.48 -14.88 -7.68
CA ILE A 151 -21.70 -16.33 -7.66
C ILE A 151 -22.24 -16.75 -9.03
N LYS A 152 -21.38 -17.36 -9.85
CA LYS A 152 -21.67 -17.72 -11.23
C LYS A 152 -22.95 -18.56 -11.38
N SER A 153 -23.16 -19.56 -10.52
CA SER A 153 -24.33 -20.42 -10.57
C SER A 153 -25.65 -19.67 -10.36
N ILE A 154 -25.66 -18.60 -9.54
CA ILE A 154 -26.85 -17.76 -9.32
C ILE A 154 -27.12 -16.89 -10.56
N TYR A 155 -26.10 -16.36 -11.19
CA TYR A 155 -26.22 -15.55 -12.41
C TYR A 155 -26.59 -16.40 -13.64
N GLU A 156 -26.21 -17.66 -13.68
CA GLU A 156 -26.50 -18.58 -14.78
C GLU A 156 -27.82 -19.33 -14.60
N ASP A 157 -28.46 -19.23 -13.44
CA ASP A 157 -29.73 -19.85 -13.16
C ASP A 157 -30.85 -19.34 -14.09
N ALA A 158 -31.63 -20.24 -14.70
CA ALA A 158 -32.60 -19.89 -15.70
C ALA A 158 -33.79 -19.09 -15.13
N ASP A 159 -34.22 -19.41 -13.90
CA ASP A 159 -35.34 -18.74 -13.25
C ASP A 159 -34.92 -17.33 -12.81
N ASN A 160 -33.70 -17.16 -12.29
CA ASN A 160 -33.17 -15.85 -11.95
C ASN A 160 -33.00 -14.97 -13.19
N LYS A 161 -32.46 -15.50 -14.27
CA LYS A 161 -32.36 -14.77 -15.54
C LYS A 161 -33.72 -14.33 -16.07
N LYS A 162 -34.72 -15.22 -16.01
CA LYS A 162 -36.09 -14.90 -16.46
C LYS A 162 -36.69 -13.81 -15.58
N ARG A 163 -36.66 -13.95 -14.25
CA ARG A 163 -37.22 -12.98 -13.30
C ARG A 163 -36.58 -11.61 -13.49
N PHE A 164 -35.24 -11.54 -13.57
CA PHE A 164 -34.54 -10.30 -13.74
C PHE A 164 -34.89 -9.61 -15.06
N LYS A 165 -34.94 -10.37 -16.16
CA LYS A 165 -35.31 -9.83 -17.48
C LYS A 165 -36.77 -9.34 -17.52
N ASP A 166 -37.68 -10.05 -16.86
CA ASP A 166 -39.09 -9.65 -16.78
C ASP A 166 -39.26 -8.35 -15.98
N GLU A 167 -38.40 -8.11 -14.97
CA GLU A 167 -38.46 -6.93 -14.09
C GLU A 167 -37.71 -5.72 -14.63
N TYR A 168 -36.49 -5.93 -15.16
CA TYR A 168 -35.59 -4.84 -15.59
C TYR A 168 -35.46 -4.68 -17.10
N GLY A 169 -35.96 -5.63 -17.89
CA GLY A 169 -36.00 -5.53 -19.35
C GLY A 169 -34.71 -5.86 -20.09
N TYR A 170 -33.65 -6.27 -19.40
CA TYR A 170 -32.40 -6.70 -19.99
C TYR A 170 -31.87 -8.00 -19.35
N ASP A 171 -30.88 -8.63 -19.98
CA ASP A 171 -30.36 -9.92 -19.52
C ASP A 171 -29.49 -9.78 -18.25
N LEU A 172 -29.71 -10.71 -17.29
CA LEU A 172 -28.85 -10.78 -16.10
C LEU A 172 -27.45 -11.21 -16.47
N ALA A 173 -26.49 -10.32 -16.27
CA ALA A 173 -25.06 -10.50 -16.44
C ALA A 173 -24.31 -9.70 -15.38
N PRO A 174 -23.02 -9.94 -15.12
CA PRO A 174 -22.23 -9.06 -14.25
C PRO A 174 -22.40 -7.60 -14.67
N PRO A 175 -22.62 -6.66 -13.72
CA PRO A 175 -22.93 -5.28 -14.05
C PRO A 175 -21.73 -4.57 -14.65
N GLU A 176 -21.95 -3.81 -15.71
CA GLU A 176 -20.95 -2.99 -16.39
C GLU A 176 -21.01 -1.51 -15.94
N THR A 177 -22.11 -1.11 -15.30
CA THR A 177 -22.33 0.24 -14.81
C THR A 177 -22.82 0.25 -13.35
N LEU A 178 -22.64 1.38 -12.67
CA LEU A 178 -23.15 1.56 -11.30
C LEU A 178 -24.67 1.47 -11.23
N GLU A 179 -25.37 1.88 -12.28
CA GLU A 179 -26.85 1.76 -12.38
C GLU A 179 -27.26 0.29 -12.41
N GLN A 180 -26.65 -0.51 -13.29
CA GLN A 180 -26.90 -1.95 -13.35
C GLN A 180 -26.54 -2.64 -12.02
N TRP A 181 -25.44 -2.23 -11.38
CA TRP A 181 -25.07 -2.76 -10.08
C TRP A 181 -26.11 -2.45 -9.01
N LYS A 182 -26.63 -1.22 -8.97
CA LYS A 182 -27.70 -0.83 -8.06
C LYS A 182 -28.98 -1.62 -8.29
N GLU A 183 -29.42 -1.77 -9.55
CA GLU A 183 -30.60 -2.56 -9.90
C GLU A 183 -30.45 -4.02 -9.49
N GLN A 184 -29.30 -4.61 -9.74
CA GLN A 184 -29.01 -5.99 -9.31
C GLN A 184 -28.95 -6.11 -7.78
N ALA A 185 -28.37 -5.12 -7.08
CA ALA A 185 -28.40 -5.11 -5.62
C ALA A 185 -29.83 -5.08 -5.05
N ILE A 186 -30.73 -4.31 -5.67
CA ILE A 186 -32.16 -4.28 -5.31
C ILE A 186 -32.83 -5.65 -5.60
N PHE A 187 -32.58 -6.21 -6.78
CA PHE A 187 -33.11 -7.50 -7.18
C PHE A 187 -32.76 -8.65 -6.22
N TRP A 188 -31.45 -8.66 -5.78
CA TRP A 188 -30.97 -9.67 -4.84
C TRP A 188 -31.36 -9.39 -3.37
N SER A 189 -31.77 -8.17 -3.05
CA SER A 189 -32.17 -7.77 -1.70
C SER A 189 -33.61 -8.04 -1.38
N ASP A 190 -34.33 -8.83 -2.21
CA ASP A 190 -35.75 -9.15 -2.05
C ASP A 190 -36.01 -9.92 -0.73
N PRO A 191 -36.40 -9.25 0.38
CA PRO A 191 -36.68 -9.95 1.63
C PRO A 191 -37.95 -10.80 1.50
N PRO A 192 -37.96 -12.05 2.03
CA PRO A 192 -36.95 -12.65 2.92
C PRO A 192 -35.86 -13.47 2.19
N ASN A 193 -35.76 -13.38 0.89
CA ASN A 193 -34.87 -14.20 0.07
C ASN A 193 -33.51 -13.48 -0.13
N PHE A 194 -32.66 -13.55 0.89
CA PHE A 194 -31.24 -13.14 0.73
C PHE A 194 -30.46 -14.33 0.14
N TYR A 195 -29.74 -14.08 -0.96
CA TYR A 195 -28.84 -15.04 -1.61
C TYR A 195 -27.39 -14.77 -1.24
#